data_8fae7c95da80efb2812ce468050e3c80
#
_entry.id   8fae7c95da80efb2812ce468050e3c80
#
_cell.length_a   1.000
_cell.length_b   1.000
_cell.length_c   1.000
_cell.angle_alpha   90.00
_cell.angle_beta   90.00
_cell.angle_gamma   90.00
#
_symmetry.space_group_name_H-M   'P 1'
#
loop_
_entity.id
_entity.type
_entity.pdbx_description
1 polymer ?
#
loop_
_entity_poly.entity_id
_entity_poly.type
_entity_poly.pdbx_seq_one_letter_code
_entity_poly.pdbx_strand_id
1 'polypeptide(L)'
;QIQYSGTGTDLPLMKWLTKYAFPSEKRLTNNLALSRTIYTNLVNKLLNNGTTTCLYFGVLGLESSKILADVCNERKQRAFVGKVNMDRLSPDDYIETTEDSLLNTEKFIKYVKHNINSDLVNPVVTPRFVPCCTKTLLSGLGKIAKKYDVHIQSHAVESLDCLQTVEMLH
;
A
#
# COMPACT_ATOMS: atom_id res chain seq x y z
N GLN A 1 1.44 -2.94 9.20
CA GLN A 1 0.89 -2.91 10.59
C GLN A 1 1.81 -3.54 11.64
N ILE A 2 2.87 -4.25 11.26
CA ILE A 2 3.76 -4.93 12.21
C ILE A 2 4.34 -4.00 13.30
N GLN A 3 4.55 -2.71 12.98
CA GLN A 3 5.14 -1.74 13.92
C GLN A 3 4.19 -1.33 15.05
N TYR A 4 2.89 -1.49 14.87
CA TYR A 4 1.85 -1.06 15.83
C TYR A 4 0.75 -2.12 16.00
N SER A 5 1.08 -3.36 15.73
CA SER A 5 0.16 -4.49 15.86
C SER A 5 -0.43 -4.57 17.27
N GLY A 6 -1.75 -4.65 17.37
CA GLY A 6 -2.49 -4.69 18.63
C GLY A 6 -2.58 -3.36 19.39
N THR A 7 -2.14 -2.24 18.78
CA THR A 7 -2.16 -0.93 19.43
C THR A 7 -3.38 -0.11 19.01
N GLY A 8 -4.09 0.47 19.99
CA GLY A 8 -5.21 1.39 19.77
C GLY A 8 -6.44 0.74 19.11
N THR A 9 -6.67 -0.54 19.35
CA THR A 9 -7.82 -1.29 18.78
C THR A 9 -9.18 -0.83 19.29
N ASP A 10 -9.20 0.00 20.33
CA ASP A 10 -10.37 0.66 20.92
C ASP A 10 -10.72 2.01 20.24
N LEU A 11 -9.87 2.49 19.34
CA LEU A 11 -10.07 3.79 18.70
C LEU A 11 -10.94 3.68 17.43
N PRO A 12 -11.79 4.71 17.16
CA PRO A 12 -12.41 4.86 15.85
C PRO A 12 -11.36 4.91 14.73
N LEU A 13 -11.71 4.37 13.55
CA LEU A 13 -10.79 4.18 12.43
C LEU A 13 -9.96 5.42 12.10
N MET A 14 -10.57 6.58 11.90
CA MET A 14 -9.85 7.80 11.51
C MET A 14 -8.87 8.28 12.58
N LYS A 15 -9.22 8.12 13.87
CA LYS A 15 -8.30 8.43 14.98
C LYS A 15 -7.13 7.45 15.03
N TRP A 16 -7.39 6.17 14.80
CA TRP A 16 -6.37 5.15 14.74
C TRP A 16 -5.41 5.37 13.55
N LEU A 17 -5.94 5.68 12.37
CA LEU A 17 -5.13 6.01 11.18
C LEU A 17 -4.19 7.17 11.46
N THR A 18 -4.71 8.28 12.00
CA THR A 18 -3.93 9.50 12.27
C THR A 18 -2.88 9.27 13.36
N LYS A 19 -3.21 8.51 14.41
CA LYS A 19 -2.33 8.33 15.57
C LYS A 19 -1.24 7.28 15.34
N TYR A 20 -1.54 6.20 14.61
CA TYR A 20 -0.64 5.05 14.49
C TYR A 20 -0.26 4.71 13.05
N ALA A 21 -1.23 4.59 12.14
CA ALA A 21 -0.98 4.09 10.80
C ALA A 21 -0.16 5.08 9.97
N PHE A 22 -0.66 6.29 9.75
CA PHE A 22 0.02 7.29 8.92
C PHE A 22 1.43 7.65 9.42
N PRO A 23 1.67 7.91 10.73
CA PRO A 23 3.02 8.16 11.21
C PRO A 23 3.97 6.99 10.98
N SER A 24 3.52 5.75 11.18
CA SER A 24 4.33 4.56 10.98
C SER A 24 4.66 4.33 9.50
N GLU A 25 3.69 4.48 8.62
CA GLU A 25 3.85 4.35 7.17
C GLU A 25 4.78 5.46 6.62
N LYS A 26 4.62 6.71 7.10
CA LYS A 26 5.49 7.84 6.76
C LYS A 26 6.94 7.58 7.16
N ARG A 27 7.18 6.99 8.34
CA ARG A 27 8.54 6.61 8.76
C ARG A 27 9.17 5.61 7.79
N LEU A 28 8.41 4.63 7.30
CA LEU A 28 8.89 3.68 6.29
C LEU A 28 9.14 4.37 4.95
N THR A 29 8.26 5.29 4.54
CA THR A 29 8.45 6.06 3.30
C THR A 29 9.75 6.86 3.32
N ASN A 30 10.08 7.49 4.45
CA ASN A 30 11.19 8.43 4.59
C ASN A 30 12.52 7.77 5.03
N ASN A 31 12.49 6.51 5.46
CA ASN A 31 13.69 5.80 5.92
C ASN A 31 13.79 4.41 5.27
N LEU A 32 14.51 4.35 4.16
CA LEU A 32 14.63 3.14 3.35
C LEU A 32 15.39 2.01 4.07
N ALA A 33 16.37 2.35 4.91
CA ALA A 33 17.08 1.36 5.71
C ALA A 33 16.15 0.71 6.75
N LEU A 34 15.31 1.52 7.40
CA LEU A 34 14.27 1.03 8.31
C LEU A 34 13.25 0.17 7.57
N SER A 35 12.82 0.60 6.38
CA SER A 35 11.89 -0.16 5.53
C SER A 35 12.43 -1.54 5.24
N ARG A 36 13.69 -1.64 4.82
CA ARG A 36 14.32 -2.92 4.53
C ARG A 36 14.35 -3.83 5.75
N THR A 37 14.76 -3.29 6.89
CA THR A 37 14.79 -4.05 8.16
C THR A 37 13.41 -4.58 8.54
N ILE A 38 12.40 -3.69 8.54
CA ILE A 38 11.03 -4.04 8.95
C ILE A 38 10.40 -5.05 7.98
N TYR A 39 10.56 -4.85 6.67
CA TYR A 39 9.99 -5.77 5.67
C TYR A 39 10.68 -7.13 5.69
N THR A 40 12.01 -7.18 5.88
CA THR A 40 12.72 -8.45 6.05
C THR A 40 12.19 -9.23 7.25
N ASN A 41 12.03 -8.56 8.40
CA ASN A 41 11.48 -9.19 9.60
C ASN A 41 10.03 -9.63 9.41
N LEU A 42 9.20 -8.82 8.74
CA LEU A 42 7.80 -9.14 8.43
C LEU A 42 7.69 -10.39 7.56
N VAL A 43 8.39 -10.41 6.43
CA VAL A 43 8.33 -11.52 5.47
C VAL A 43 8.85 -12.81 6.10
N ASN A 44 9.98 -12.76 6.84
CA ASN A 44 10.50 -13.92 7.58
C ASN A 44 9.49 -14.43 8.61
N LYS A 45 8.86 -13.53 9.38
CA LYS A 45 7.85 -13.90 10.37
C LYS A 45 6.66 -14.58 9.73
N LEU A 46 6.15 -14.07 8.62
CA LEU A 46 5.04 -14.66 7.89
C LEU A 46 5.37 -16.05 7.36
N LEU A 47 6.53 -16.21 6.71
CA LEU A 47 6.98 -17.50 6.21
C LEU A 47 7.16 -18.53 7.35
N ASN A 48 7.80 -18.13 8.46
CA ASN A 48 7.99 -19.00 9.62
C ASN A 48 6.67 -19.43 10.27
N ASN A 49 5.60 -18.66 10.08
CA ASN A 49 4.25 -19.01 10.55
C ASN A 49 3.38 -19.66 9.44
N GLY A 50 3.98 -20.09 8.33
CA GLY A 50 3.30 -20.82 7.25
C GLY A 50 2.55 -19.95 6.24
N THR A 51 2.68 -18.62 6.29
CA THR A 51 2.08 -17.70 5.31
C THR A 51 2.96 -17.62 4.07
N THR A 52 2.77 -18.52 3.13
CA THR A 52 3.58 -18.62 1.90
C THR A 52 3.10 -17.70 0.77
N THR A 53 1.87 -17.23 0.84
CA THR A 53 1.31 -16.26 -0.12
C THR A 53 0.73 -15.06 0.63
N CYS A 54 1.09 -13.85 0.22
CA CYS A 54 0.62 -12.62 0.86
C CYS A 54 0.21 -11.56 -0.17
N LEU A 55 -0.93 -10.90 0.09
CA LEU A 55 -1.35 -9.70 -0.59
C LEU A 55 -0.98 -8.49 0.28
N TYR A 56 0.07 -7.78 -0.12
CA TYR A 56 0.62 -6.68 0.66
C TYR A 56 0.00 -5.33 0.30
N PHE A 57 -0.58 -4.72 1.30
CA PHE A 57 -0.93 -3.31 1.30
C PHE A 57 0.30 -2.54 1.79
N GLY A 58 1.09 -1.97 0.87
CA GLY A 58 2.37 -1.33 1.18
C GLY A 58 2.23 0.04 1.83
N VAL A 59 3.06 0.98 1.43
CA VAL A 59 3.03 2.38 1.86
C VAL A 59 2.95 3.31 0.66
N LEU A 60 2.81 4.62 0.91
CA LEU A 60 2.74 5.64 -0.15
C LEU A 60 4.05 5.73 -0.95
N GLY A 61 5.19 5.58 -0.29
CA GLY A 61 6.51 5.77 -0.89
C GLY A 61 6.86 4.73 -1.95
N LEU A 62 7.24 5.19 -3.14
CA LEU A 62 7.65 4.35 -4.27
C LEU A 62 8.85 3.45 -3.90
N GLU A 63 9.94 4.05 -3.40
CA GLU A 63 11.18 3.31 -3.13
C GLU A 63 11.00 2.30 -1.97
N SER A 64 10.26 2.67 -0.94
CA SER A 64 9.92 1.74 0.15
C SER A 64 9.07 0.56 -0.35
N SER A 65 8.14 0.80 -1.29
CA SER A 65 7.33 -0.26 -1.89
C SER A 65 8.15 -1.19 -2.78
N LYS A 66 9.16 -0.66 -3.51
CA LYS A 66 10.12 -1.48 -4.27
C LYS A 66 10.90 -2.41 -3.34
N ILE A 67 11.40 -1.87 -2.20
CA ILE A 67 12.10 -2.68 -1.19
C ILE A 67 11.24 -3.83 -0.68
N LEU A 68 9.94 -3.62 -0.46
CA LEU A 68 9.05 -4.71 -0.06
C LEU A 68 8.99 -5.81 -1.13
N ALA A 69 8.87 -5.43 -2.40
CA ALA A 69 8.84 -6.38 -3.51
C ALA A 69 10.19 -7.15 -3.63
N ASP A 70 11.32 -6.45 -3.48
CA ASP A 70 12.65 -7.07 -3.47
C ASP A 70 12.80 -8.09 -2.34
N VAL A 71 12.38 -7.72 -1.12
CA VAL A 71 12.44 -8.62 0.04
C VAL A 71 11.57 -9.85 -0.17
N CYS A 72 10.36 -9.71 -0.72
CA CYS A 72 9.51 -10.87 -1.04
C CYS A 72 10.21 -11.81 -2.04
N ASN A 73 10.85 -11.26 -3.07
CA ASN A 73 11.61 -12.04 -4.05
C ASN A 73 12.83 -12.73 -3.43
N GLU A 74 13.63 -12.02 -2.65
CA GLU A 74 14.81 -12.56 -1.94
C GLU A 74 14.45 -13.71 -1.01
N ARG A 75 13.32 -13.59 -0.32
CA ARG A 75 12.81 -14.59 0.64
C ARG A 75 11.94 -15.66 -0.01
N LYS A 76 11.74 -15.59 -1.33
CA LYS A 76 10.96 -16.57 -2.12
C LYS A 76 9.51 -16.72 -1.62
N GLN A 77 8.93 -15.64 -1.09
CA GLN A 77 7.51 -15.60 -0.76
C GLN A 77 6.69 -15.23 -1.99
N ARG A 78 5.61 -15.95 -2.24
CA ARG A 78 4.61 -15.52 -3.22
C ARG A 78 3.92 -14.25 -2.70
N ALA A 79 3.96 -13.18 -3.48
CA ALA A 79 3.46 -11.90 -3.04
C ALA A 79 2.77 -11.10 -4.16
N PHE A 80 1.65 -10.48 -3.82
CA PHE A 80 1.08 -9.36 -4.57
C PHE A 80 1.39 -8.09 -3.78
N VAL A 81 2.21 -7.21 -4.35
CA VAL A 81 2.69 -6.02 -3.65
C VAL A 81 2.09 -4.76 -4.26
N GLY A 82 1.47 -3.93 -3.42
CA GLY A 82 0.87 -2.68 -3.83
C GLY A 82 1.50 -1.46 -3.17
N LYS A 83 1.88 -0.46 -4.00
CA LYS A 83 2.13 0.90 -3.55
C LYS A 83 0.79 1.57 -3.29
N VAL A 84 0.58 2.11 -2.09
CA VAL A 84 -0.66 2.79 -1.72
C VAL A 84 -0.86 4.08 -2.51
N ASN A 85 -2.09 4.36 -2.89
CA ASN A 85 -2.51 5.59 -3.57
C ASN A 85 -3.51 6.36 -2.71
N MET A 86 -3.26 7.64 -2.52
CA MET A 86 -4.19 8.58 -1.88
C MET A 86 -3.82 10.02 -2.23
N ASP A 87 -4.82 10.81 -2.63
CA ASP A 87 -4.69 12.20 -3.07
C ASP A 87 -5.66 13.16 -2.37
N ARG A 88 -6.36 12.70 -1.31
CA ARG A 88 -7.23 13.52 -0.45
C ARG A 88 -7.42 12.89 0.94
N LEU A 89 -7.99 13.66 1.89
CA LEU A 89 -8.33 13.24 3.26
C LEU A 89 -7.22 12.45 3.97
N SER A 90 -5.99 12.90 3.79
CA SER A 90 -4.78 12.35 4.38
C SER A 90 -3.95 13.50 4.97
N PRO A 91 -3.00 13.24 5.88
CA PRO A 91 -2.12 14.30 6.38
C PRO A 91 -1.36 14.99 5.25
N ASP A 92 -1.22 16.33 5.30
CA ASP A 92 -0.57 17.15 4.27
C ASP A 92 0.87 16.70 3.98
N ASP A 93 1.51 16.11 4.95
CA ASP A 93 2.88 15.61 4.84
C ASP A 93 2.96 14.09 4.53
N TYR A 94 1.81 13.46 4.24
CA TYR A 94 1.71 12.06 3.83
C TYR A 94 0.58 11.86 2.80
N ILE A 95 0.70 12.57 1.68
CA ILE A 95 -0.22 12.57 0.55
C ILE A 95 0.54 12.78 -0.75
N GLU A 96 0.01 12.36 -1.88
CA GLU A 96 0.54 12.62 -3.22
C GLU A 96 -0.45 13.51 -4.01
N THR A 97 0.05 14.21 -5.04
CA THR A 97 -0.85 14.72 -6.08
C THR A 97 -1.43 13.55 -6.89
N THR A 98 -2.56 13.77 -7.56
CA THR A 98 -3.14 12.74 -8.45
C THR A 98 -2.12 12.30 -9.51
N GLU A 99 -1.42 13.26 -10.12
CA GLU A 99 -0.43 13.03 -11.16
C GLU A 99 0.76 12.20 -10.66
N ASP A 100 1.33 12.56 -9.50
CA ASP A 100 2.44 11.82 -8.91
C ASP A 100 2.02 10.42 -8.50
N SER A 101 0.82 10.28 -7.96
CA SER A 101 0.30 8.97 -7.55
C SER A 101 0.15 8.02 -8.74
N LEU A 102 -0.39 8.51 -9.87
CA LEU A 102 -0.49 7.72 -11.11
C LEU A 102 0.89 7.40 -11.69
N LEU A 103 1.78 8.40 -11.79
CA LEU A 103 3.14 8.22 -12.30
C LEU A 103 3.93 7.20 -11.48
N ASN A 104 3.90 7.33 -10.15
CA ASN A 104 4.62 6.45 -9.25
C ASN A 104 4.03 5.02 -9.26
N THR A 105 2.73 4.87 -9.47
CA THR A 105 2.10 3.55 -9.66
C THR A 105 2.62 2.87 -10.93
N GLU A 106 2.68 3.58 -12.05
CA GLU A 106 3.27 3.02 -13.28
C GLU A 106 4.75 2.67 -13.13
N LYS A 107 5.53 3.54 -12.48
CA LYS A 107 6.94 3.25 -12.18
C LYS A 107 7.09 1.99 -11.32
N PHE A 108 6.23 1.82 -10.30
CA PHE A 108 6.24 0.64 -9.44
C PHE A 108 5.91 -0.63 -10.23
N ILE A 109 4.85 -0.62 -11.04
CA ILE A 109 4.47 -1.78 -11.86
C ILE A 109 5.59 -2.17 -12.82
N LYS A 110 6.18 -1.19 -13.53
CA LYS A 110 7.31 -1.43 -14.42
C LYS A 110 8.51 -2.01 -13.67
N TYR A 111 8.81 -1.47 -12.49
CA TYR A 111 9.90 -1.98 -11.66
C TYR A 111 9.70 -3.47 -11.33
N VAL A 112 8.53 -3.82 -10.81
CA VAL A 112 8.27 -5.22 -10.44
C VAL A 112 8.31 -6.15 -11.67
N LYS A 113 7.71 -5.74 -12.78
CA LYS A 113 7.65 -6.57 -13.99
C LYS A 113 9.00 -6.74 -14.72
N HIS A 114 9.91 -5.77 -14.62
CA HIS A 114 11.15 -5.78 -15.40
C HIS A 114 12.42 -6.01 -14.56
N ASN A 115 12.41 -5.66 -13.28
CA ASN A 115 13.59 -5.78 -12.42
C ASN A 115 13.52 -6.98 -11.47
N ILE A 116 12.32 -7.48 -11.18
CA ILE A 116 12.16 -8.68 -10.36
C ILE A 116 12.02 -9.90 -11.28
N ASN A 117 13.09 -10.68 -11.38
CA ASN A 117 13.10 -11.89 -12.19
C ASN A 117 12.47 -13.07 -11.41
N SER A 118 11.15 -13.05 -11.22
CA SER A 118 10.43 -14.09 -10.49
C SER A 118 8.91 -14.01 -10.74
N ASP A 119 8.31 -15.15 -11.02
CA ASP A 119 6.85 -15.29 -11.14
C ASP A 119 6.13 -15.25 -9.77
N LEU A 120 6.88 -15.23 -8.68
CA LEU A 120 6.31 -15.21 -7.33
C LEU A 120 5.82 -13.82 -6.91
N VAL A 121 6.45 -12.74 -7.42
CA VAL A 121 6.13 -11.39 -6.99
C VAL A 121 5.44 -10.61 -8.10
N ASN A 122 4.23 -10.18 -7.84
CA ASN A 122 3.39 -9.46 -8.79
C ASN A 122 2.97 -8.08 -8.24
N PRO A 123 2.93 -7.03 -9.07
CA PRO A 123 2.41 -5.75 -8.66
C PRO A 123 0.88 -5.76 -8.61
N VAL A 124 0.31 -5.00 -7.69
CA VAL A 124 -1.14 -4.78 -7.59
C VAL A 124 -1.42 -3.29 -7.40
N VAL A 125 -2.37 -2.74 -8.14
CA VAL A 125 -2.82 -1.35 -7.99
C VAL A 125 -3.59 -1.21 -6.68
N THR A 126 -3.23 -0.22 -5.86
CA THR A 126 -3.69 -0.17 -4.48
C THR A 126 -4.23 1.22 -4.07
N PRO A 127 -5.40 1.65 -4.59
CA PRO A 127 -6.10 2.77 -3.97
C PRO A 127 -6.41 2.43 -2.52
N ARG A 128 -6.03 3.30 -1.58
CA ARG A 128 -6.16 3.00 -0.14
C ARG A 128 -7.59 2.63 0.22
N PHE A 129 -8.51 3.52 -0.04
CA PHE A 129 -9.96 3.33 0.03
C PHE A 129 -10.64 4.57 -0.58
N VAL A 130 -11.91 4.47 -0.94
CA VAL A 130 -12.62 5.53 -1.68
C VAL A 130 -12.51 6.93 -1.02
N PRO A 131 -12.66 7.11 0.30
CA PRO A 131 -12.51 8.43 0.92
C PRO A 131 -11.17 9.12 0.66
N CYS A 132 -10.07 8.39 0.57
CA CYS A 132 -8.72 8.95 0.34
C CYS A 132 -8.35 9.11 -1.14
N CYS A 133 -9.25 8.78 -2.06
CA CYS A 133 -8.97 8.84 -3.49
C CYS A 133 -10.03 9.68 -4.22
N THR A 134 -9.59 10.64 -5.05
CA THR A 134 -10.52 11.37 -5.93
C THR A 134 -11.04 10.45 -7.05
N LYS A 135 -12.18 10.82 -7.66
CA LYS A 135 -12.70 10.11 -8.85
C LYS A 135 -11.67 10.07 -9.99
N THR A 136 -10.89 11.15 -10.13
CA THR A 136 -9.83 11.26 -11.13
C THR A 136 -8.74 10.22 -10.87
N LEU A 137 -8.26 10.11 -9.64
CA LEU A 137 -7.28 9.12 -9.25
C LEU A 137 -7.81 7.70 -9.47
N LEU A 138 -9.00 7.38 -8.98
CA LEU A 138 -9.60 6.05 -9.13
C LEU A 138 -9.75 5.64 -10.60
N SER A 139 -10.24 6.57 -11.46
CA SER A 139 -10.36 6.34 -12.89
C SER A 139 -9.01 6.11 -13.56
N GLY A 140 -7.99 6.91 -13.20
CA GLY A 140 -6.62 6.77 -13.69
C GLY A 140 -6.00 5.43 -13.30
N LEU A 141 -6.15 5.02 -12.03
CA LEU A 141 -5.68 3.74 -11.52
C LEU A 141 -6.35 2.55 -12.23
N GLY A 142 -7.66 2.63 -12.51
CA GLY A 142 -8.36 1.61 -13.29
C GLY A 142 -7.80 1.46 -14.71
N LYS A 143 -7.48 2.60 -15.38
CA LYS A 143 -6.83 2.58 -16.70
C LYS A 143 -5.43 1.96 -16.65
N ILE A 144 -4.64 2.27 -15.60
CA ILE A 144 -3.32 1.68 -15.38
C ILE A 144 -3.44 0.17 -15.17
N ALA A 145 -4.34 -0.27 -14.32
CA ALA A 145 -4.55 -1.70 -14.07
C ALA A 145 -4.89 -2.47 -15.36
N LYS A 146 -5.80 -1.92 -16.17
CA LYS A 146 -6.15 -2.49 -17.48
C LYS A 146 -4.97 -2.48 -18.46
N LYS A 147 -4.21 -1.38 -18.54
CA LYS A 147 -3.04 -1.22 -19.43
C LYS A 147 -1.95 -2.25 -19.17
N TYR A 148 -1.70 -2.53 -17.88
CA TYR A 148 -0.61 -3.43 -17.48
C TYR A 148 -1.08 -4.85 -17.15
N ASP A 149 -2.38 -5.12 -17.27
CA ASP A 149 -3.00 -6.41 -16.90
C ASP A 149 -2.58 -6.82 -15.47
N VAL A 150 -2.95 -5.99 -14.50
CA VAL A 150 -2.67 -6.20 -13.07
C VAL A 150 -3.93 -6.07 -12.24
N HIS A 151 -3.97 -6.79 -11.13
CA HIS A 151 -5.09 -6.75 -10.20
C HIS A 151 -5.20 -5.41 -9.46
N ILE A 152 -6.36 -5.16 -8.86
CA ILE A 152 -6.63 -4.02 -7.99
C ILE A 152 -7.02 -4.56 -6.62
N GLN A 153 -6.52 -3.93 -5.55
CA GLN A 153 -6.97 -4.14 -4.18
C GLN A 153 -7.34 -2.81 -3.53
N SER A 154 -8.24 -2.82 -2.59
CA SER A 154 -8.61 -1.66 -1.78
C SER A 154 -9.26 -2.11 -0.48
N HIS A 155 -9.36 -1.21 0.51
CA HIS A 155 -10.26 -1.39 1.63
C HIS A 155 -11.68 -0.95 1.22
N ALA A 156 -12.68 -1.66 1.70
CA ALA A 156 -14.09 -1.33 1.45
C ALA A 156 -14.90 -1.47 2.73
N VAL A 157 -15.66 -0.43 3.07
CA VAL A 157 -16.60 -0.39 4.20
C VAL A 157 -15.98 -0.90 5.52
N GLU A 158 -14.83 -0.33 5.90
CA GLU A 158 -14.08 -0.74 7.09
C GLU A 158 -14.76 -0.28 8.40
N SER A 159 -15.58 0.79 8.32
CA SER A 159 -16.37 1.33 9.43
C SER A 159 -17.62 2.06 8.92
N LEU A 160 -18.60 2.31 9.81
CA LEU A 160 -19.77 3.10 9.49
C LEU A 160 -19.41 4.54 9.09
N ASP A 161 -18.42 5.14 9.74
CA ASP A 161 -17.92 6.49 9.38
C ASP A 161 -17.35 6.51 7.94
N CYS A 162 -16.71 5.41 7.52
CA CYS A 162 -16.23 5.25 6.15
C CYS A 162 -17.41 5.25 5.14
N LEU A 163 -18.47 4.52 5.44
CA LEU A 163 -19.68 4.47 4.60
C LEU A 163 -20.31 5.86 4.46
N GLN A 164 -20.53 6.54 5.58
CA GLN A 164 -21.09 7.90 5.59
C GLN A 164 -20.22 8.89 4.80
N THR A 165 -18.90 8.78 4.92
CA THR A 165 -17.97 9.60 4.15
C THR A 165 -18.09 9.34 2.64
N VAL A 166 -18.24 8.09 2.23
CA VAL A 166 -18.44 7.74 0.81
C VAL A 166 -19.74 8.33 0.28
N GLU A 167 -20.85 8.20 1.02
CA GLU A 167 -22.15 8.76 0.66
C GLU A 167 -22.12 10.31 0.52
N MET A 168 -21.33 11.00 1.35
CA MET A 168 -21.16 12.46 1.24
C MET A 168 -20.29 12.89 0.04
N LEU A 169 -19.42 12.03 -0.46
CA LEU A 169 -18.43 12.34 -1.50
C LEU A 169 -18.87 11.93 -2.91
N HIS A 170 -19.87 11.09 -3.02
CA HIS A 170 -20.33 10.44 -4.27
C HIS A 170 -21.83 10.40 -4.41
#